data_0999cf90eea31e5c1d2195e3506e622b
#
_entry.id   0999cf90eea31e5c1d2195e3506e622b
#
_cell.length_a   1.000
_cell.length_b   1.000
_cell.length_c   1.000
_cell.angle_alpha   90.00
_cell.angle_beta   90.00
_cell.angle_gamma   90.00
#
_symmetry.space_group_name_H-M   'P 1'
#
loop_
_entity.id
_entity.type
_entity.pdbx_description
1 polymer ?
#
loop_
_entity_poly.entity_id
_entity_poly.type
_entity_poly.pdbx_seq_one_letter_code
_entity_poly.pdbx_strand_id
1 'polypeptide(L)'
;MTIQTKQTISSEPKAQHFDLKAPEWYLNRELTWLEFNKRVLWEAEDERTPLLERVKFIAIVSSNLDEFFMKRIGGLKQQVGAGISELSVDGRSPQQQITECYAVVRELEAKKQVILTQLIDQLQKQRIRFLPFIELSKDQQQAMREHYVQNIFPLVTPQAIDPAHPFPFISNLSLNLLAGVCCAETDDMTLVRIIVPVGS
;
A
#
# COMPACT_ATOMS: atom_id res chain seq x y z
N MET A 1 30.57 -76.25 21.21
CA MET A 1 29.58 -75.92 20.18
C MET A 1 28.66 -74.90 20.75
N THR A 2 28.97 -73.56 20.49
CA THR A 2 28.31 -72.43 21.12
C THR A 2 27.35 -71.82 20.10
N ILE A 3 26.05 -71.87 20.39
CA ILE A 3 25.01 -71.33 19.53
C ILE A 3 24.87 -69.86 19.84
N GLN A 4 25.23 -69.03 18.87
CA GLN A 4 24.95 -67.56 18.96
C GLN A 4 23.52 -67.29 18.50
N THR A 5 22.74 -66.76 19.40
CA THR A 5 21.37 -66.27 19.15
C THR A 5 21.46 -64.95 18.42
N LYS A 6 20.98 -64.87 17.15
CA LYS A 6 20.78 -63.61 16.43
C LYS A 6 19.63 -62.82 17.05
N GLN A 7 19.95 -61.68 17.64
CA GLN A 7 18.94 -60.67 17.96
C GLN A 7 18.49 -59.98 16.66
N THR A 8 17.24 -60.20 16.32
CA THR A 8 16.55 -59.45 15.24
C THR A 8 16.15 -58.10 15.80
N ILE A 9 16.82 -57.03 15.37
CA ILE A 9 16.42 -55.67 15.64
C ILE A 9 15.32 -55.34 14.63
N SER A 10 14.07 -55.47 15.05
CA SER A 10 12.91 -54.93 14.34
C SER A 10 12.62 -53.53 14.87
N SER A 11 13.19 -52.53 14.26
CA SER A 11 12.75 -51.15 14.45
C SER A 11 11.96 -50.72 13.20
N GLU A 12 10.67 -51.01 13.22
CA GLU A 12 9.76 -50.33 12.31
C GLU A 12 9.76 -48.81 12.71
N PRO A 13 9.97 -47.90 11.75
CA PRO A 13 9.84 -46.48 12.03
C PRO A 13 8.38 -46.23 12.44
N LYS A 14 8.16 -45.76 13.68
CA LYS A 14 6.85 -45.28 14.10
C LYS A 14 6.44 -44.18 13.15
N ALA A 15 5.40 -44.42 12.35
CA ALA A 15 4.79 -43.40 11.52
C ALA A 15 4.41 -42.21 12.43
N GLN A 16 5.08 -41.09 12.28
CA GLN A 16 4.70 -39.86 12.95
C GLN A 16 3.31 -39.46 12.42
N HIS A 17 2.31 -39.50 13.28
CA HIS A 17 0.97 -39.11 12.93
C HIS A 17 0.96 -37.58 12.94
N PHE A 18 1.04 -36.96 11.74
CA PHE A 18 0.93 -35.52 11.58
C PHE A 18 -0.55 -35.12 11.63
N ASP A 19 -0.91 -34.23 12.53
CA ASP A 19 -2.23 -33.58 12.50
C ASP A 19 -2.21 -32.47 11.42
N LEU A 20 -2.69 -32.83 10.23
CA LEU A 20 -2.75 -31.90 9.09
C LEU A 20 -3.71 -30.71 9.32
N LYS A 21 -4.46 -30.69 10.43
CA LYS A 21 -5.31 -29.55 10.81
C LYS A 21 -4.63 -28.59 11.78
N ALA A 22 -3.43 -28.94 12.27
CA ALA A 22 -2.71 -28.09 13.20
C ALA A 22 -2.30 -26.76 12.51
N PRO A 23 -2.60 -25.60 13.12
CA PRO A 23 -2.35 -24.27 12.52
C PRO A 23 -0.90 -24.00 12.12
N GLU A 24 0.06 -24.65 12.77
CA GLU A 24 1.51 -24.53 12.50
C GLU A 24 1.93 -24.97 11.10
N TRP A 25 1.09 -25.76 10.40
CA TRP A 25 1.36 -26.20 9.03
C TRP A 25 0.88 -25.19 7.98
N TYR A 26 0.20 -24.13 8.39
CA TYR A 26 -0.40 -23.18 7.46
C TYR A 26 0.26 -21.83 7.55
N LEU A 27 0.49 -21.23 6.38
CA LEU A 27 0.94 -19.85 6.27
C LEU A 27 -0.27 -18.91 6.28
N ASN A 28 -0.12 -17.76 6.91
CA ASN A 28 -1.14 -16.71 6.80
C ASN A 28 -1.18 -16.16 5.37
N ARG A 29 -2.36 -16.18 4.77
CA ARG A 29 -2.55 -15.76 3.39
C ARG A 29 -2.19 -14.29 3.16
N GLU A 30 -2.55 -13.42 4.09
CA GLU A 30 -2.33 -11.98 3.97
C GLU A 30 -0.84 -11.62 4.14
N LEU A 31 -0.18 -12.22 5.11
CA LEU A 31 1.26 -12.04 5.31
C LEU A 31 2.08 -12.60 4.14
N THR A 32 1.69 -13.77 3.63
CA THR A 32 2.36 -14.37 2.46
C THR A 32 2.21 -13.48 1.21
N TRP A 33 1.05 -12.83 1.06
CA TRP A 33 0.84 -11.87 -0.03
C TRP A 33 1.75 -10.63 0.13
N LEU A 34 1.93 -10.14 1.35
CA LEU A 34 2.86 -9.03 1.60
C LEU A 34 4.32 -9.43 1.34
N GLU A 35 4.71 -10.68 1.64
CA GLU A 35 6.03 -11.21 1.28
C GLU A 35 6.22 -11.29 -0.25
N PHE A 36 5.17 -11.59 -1.01
CA PHE A 36 5.22 -11.45 -2.46
C PHE A 36 5.47 -10.00 -2.88
N ASN A 37 4.77 -9.03 -2.27
CA ASN A 37 4.96 -7.61 -2.61
C ASN A 37 6.36 -7.10 -2.23
N LYS A 38 6.99 -7.63 -1.17
CA LYS A 38 8.41 -7.38 -0.86
C LYS A 38 9.33 -7.85 -2.01
N ARG A 39 9.04 -9.00 -2.63
CA ARG A 39 9.81 -9.48 -3.79
C ARG A 39 9.64 -8.58 -5.01
N VAL A 40 8.44 -8.02 -5.21
CA VAL A 40 8.22 -7.00 -6.25
C VAL A 40 9.07 -5.75 -5.98
N LEU A 41 9.20 -5.34 -4.70
CA LEU A 41 10.09 -4.23 -4.34
C LEU A 41 11.57 -4.53 -4.60
N TRP A 42 12.01 -5.77 -4.47
CA TRP A 42 13.39 -6.15 -4.78
C TRP A 42 13.76 -5.92 -6.25
N GLU A 43 12.82 -6.06 -7.18
CA GLU A 43 13.07 -5.72 -8.59
C GLU A 43 13.37 -4.23 -8.78
N ALA A 44 12.79 -3.36 -7.93
CA ALA A 44 13.14 -1.94 -7.93
C ALA A 44 14.53 -1.65 -7.32
N GLU A 45 15.04 -2.53 -6.47
CA GLU A 45 16.36 -2.43 -5.82
C GLU A 45 17.47 -3.01 -6.72
N ASP A 46 17.16 -3.99 -7.54
CA ASP A 46 18.14 -4.69 -8.38
C ASP A 46 18.69 -3.79 -9.49
N GLU A 47 19.99 -3.48 -9.42
CA GLU A 47 20.67 -2.63 -10.40
C GLU A 47 20.78 -3.23 -11.80
N ARG A 48 20.55 -4.54 -11.94
CA ARG A 48 20.49 -5.21 -13.26
C ARG A 48 19.22 -4.85 -14.02
N THR A 49 18.18 -4.45 -13.31
CA THR A 49 16.91 -3.97 -13.89
C THR A 49 17.10 -2.55 -14.42
N PRO A 50 16.66 -2.21 -15.65
CA PRO A 50 16.77 -0.88 -16.21
C PRO A 50 16.11 0.19 -15.33
N LEU A 51 16.70 1.38 -15.22
CA LEU A 51 16.29 2.43 -14.28
C LEU A 51 14.79 2.75 -14.35
N LEU A 52 14.22 2.92 -15.53
CA LEU A 52 12.79 3.24 -15.70
C LEU A 52 11.88 2.05 -15.33
N GLU A 53 12.32 0.83 -15.53
CA GLU A 53 11.59 -0.35 -15.07
C GLU A 53 11.61 -0.45 -13.53
N ARG A 54 12.72 -0.10 -12.89
CA ARG A 54 12.80 -0.01 -11.42
C ARG A 54 11.79 1.00 -10.86
N VAL A 55 11.62 2.14 -11.54
CA VAL A 55 10.58 3.13 -11.17
C VAL A 55 9.18 2.55 -11.33
N LYS A 56 8.92 1.77 -12.39
CA LYS A 56 7.63 1.07 -12.55
C LYS A 56 7.37 0.08 -11.42
N PHE A 57 8.39 -0.66 -10.97
CA PHE A 57 8.22 -1.58 -9.84
C PHE A 57 7.82 -0.85 -8.55
N ILE A 58 8.32 0.37 -8.30
CA ILE A 58 7.85 1.20 -7.18
C ILE A 58 6.34 1.52 -7.32
N ALA A 59 5.89 1.88 -8.50
CA ALA A 59 4.47 2.14 -8.78
C ALA A 59 3.61 0.87 -8.59
N ILE A 60 4.09 -0.28 -9.08
CA ILE A 60 3.42 -1.58 -8.92
C ILE A 60 3.29 -1.94 -7.43
N VAL A 61 4.35 -1.80 -6.63
CA VAL A 61 4.30 -2.05 -5.18
C VAL A 61 3.23 -1.19 -4.51
N SER A 62 3.13 0.09 -4.87
CA SER A 62 2.13 1.01 -4.32
C SER A 62 0.71 0.62 -4.73
N SER A 63 0.47 0.35 -6.00
CA SER A 63 -0.83 -0.11 -6.51
C SER A 63 -1.27 -1.43 -5.87
N ASN A 64 -0.33 -2.37 -5.69
CA ASN A 64 -0.58 -3.62 -4.99
C ASN A 64 -1.02 -3.40 -3.54
N LEU A 65 -0.39 -2.45 -2.83
CA LEU A 65 -0.79 -2.11 -1.46
C LEU A 65 -2.18 -1.47 -1.42
N ASP A 66 -2.49 -0.57 -2.34
CA ASP A 66 -3.83 0.03 -2.43
C ASP A 66 -4.90 -1.06 -2.57
N GLU A 67 -4.71 -2.01 -3.49
CA GLU A 67 -5.64 -3.13 -3.67
C GLU A 67 -5.70 -4.03 -2.43
N PHE A 68 -4.57 -4.30 -1.78
CA PHE A 68 -4.49 -5.08 -0.55
C PHE A 68 -5.30 -4.43 0.57
N PHE A 69 -5.15 -3.12 0.78
CA PHE A 69 -5.92 -2.40 1.78
C PHE A 69 -7.41 -2.39 1.47
N MET A 70 -7.80 -2.14 0.21
CA MET A 70 -9.19 -2.12 -0.21
C MET A 70 -9.88 -3.46 0.03
N LYS A 71 -9.27 -4.55 -0.41
CA LYS A 71 -9.90 -5.86 -0.44
C LYS A 71 -9.64 -6.66 0.83
N ARG A 72 -8.38 -6.72 1.29
CA ARG A 72 -7.98 -7.62 2.39
C ARG A 72 -8.15 -6.97 3.74
N ILE A 73 -7.50 -5.84 3.98
CA ILE A 73 -7.61 -5.13 5.26
C ILE A 73 -9.04 -4.63 5.47
N GLY A 74 -9.70 -4.14 4.41
CA GLY A 74 -11.12 -3.76 4.46
C GLY A 74 -12.01 -4.93 4.93
N GLY A 75 -11.85 -6.12 4.35
CA GLY A 75 -12.59 -7.32 4.75
C GLY A 75 -12.32 -7.74 6.20
N LEU A 76 -11.06 -7.73 6.63
CA LEU A 76 -10.71 -8.03 8.02
C LEU A 76 -11.30 -7.01 9.01
N LYS A 77 -11.30 -5.72 8.66
CA LYS A 77 -11.94 -4.67 9.48
C LYS A 77 -13.44 -4.86 9.59
N GLN A 78 -14.11 -5.28 8.53
CA GLN A 78 -15.54 -5.60 8.57
C GLN A 78 -15.82 -6.79 9.51
N GLN A 79 -14.98 -7.83 9.48
CA GLN A 79 -15.09 -8.95 10.41
C GLN A 79 -14.95 -8.50 11.87
N VAL A 80 -13.93 -7.70 12.16
CA VAL A 80 -13.75 -7.13 13.50
C VAL A 80 -14.95 -6.27 13.92
N GLY A 81 -15.46 -5.42 13.03
CA GLY A 81 -16.63 -4.57 13.29
C GLY A 81 -17.91 -5.36 13.52
N ALA A 82 -18.04 -6.55 12.93
CA ALA A 82 -19.14 -7.48 13.13
C ALA A 82 -18.96 -8.39 14.37
N GLY A 83 -17.87 -8.23 15.12
CA GLY A 83 -17.59 -9.06 16.30
C GLY A 83 -17.18 -10.50 15.97
N ILE A 84 -16.76 -10.78 14.72
CA ILE A 84 -16.32 -12.10 14.30
C ILE A 84 -14.94 -12.37 14.90
N SER A 85 -14.84 -13.45 15.67
CA SER A 85 -13.60 -13.91 16.32
C SER A 85 -13.09 -15.24 15.78
N GLU A 86 -13.70 -15.76 14.70
CA GLU A 86 -13.26 -17.01 14.07
C GLU A 86 -11.80 -16.90 13.63
N LEU A 87 -11.03 -17.93 13.95
CA LEU A 87 -9.61 -17.96 13.62
C LEU A 87 -9.40 -18.42 12.17
N SER A 88 -8.41 -17.85 11.52
CA SER A 88 -7.93 -18.36 10.23
C SER A 88 -7.27 -19.74 10.40
N VAL A 89 -7.05 -20.44 9.31
CA VAL A 89 -6.46 -21.80 9.33
C VAL A 89 -5.09 -21.87 10.01
N ASP A 90 -4.36 -20.77 10.02
CA ASP A 90 -3.07 -20.58 10.69
C ASP A 90 -3.21 -20.07 12.15
N GLY A 91 -4.44 -20.07 12.70
CA GLY A 91 -4.74 -19.79 14.12
C GLY A 91 -4.80 -18.32 14.49
N ARG A 92 -4.80 -17.37 13.55
CA ARG A 92 -4.87 -15.92 13.83
C ARG A 92 -6.29 -15.40 13.83
N SER A 93 -6.61 -14.52 14.77
CA SER A 93 -7.84 -13.75 14.73
C SER A 93 -7.77 -12.64 13.66
N PRO A 94 -8.90 -12.10 13.16
CA PRO A 94 -8.92 -10.97 12.23
C PRO A 94 -8.12 -9.77 12.73
N GLN A 95 -8.22 -9.44 14.03
CA GLN A 95 -7.49 -8.33 14.64
C GLN A 95 -5.97 -8.58 14.68
N GLN A 96 -5.53 -9.80 14.96
CA GLN A 96 -4.11 -10.16 14.92
C GLN A 96 -3.54 -10.02 13.51
N GLN A 97 -4.26 -10.53 12.51
CA GLN A 97 -3.87 -10.40 11.10
C GLN A 97 -3.70 -8.92 10.70
N ILE A 98 -4.66 -8.04 11.05
CA ILE A 98 -4.56 -6.61 10.79
C ILE A 98 -3.29 -6.03 11.43
N THR A 99 -3.04 -6.33 12.70
CA THR A 99 -1.89 -5.78 13.44
C THR A 99 -0.56 -6.21 12.81
N GLU A 100 -0.42 -7.49 12.48
CA GLU A 100 0.79 -8.04 11.86
C GLU A 100 0.98 -7.49 10.43
N CYS A 101 -0.11 -7.40 9.63
CA CYS A 101 -0.06 -6.79 8.31
C CYS A 101 0.41 -5.34 8.36
N TYR A 102 -0.09 -4.54 9.29
CA TYR A 102 0.36 -3.15 9.44
C TYR A 102 1.83 -3.03 9.81
N ALA A 103 2.37 -3.94 10.63
CA ALA A 103 3.79 -3.96 10.95
C ALA A 103 4.63 -4.20 9.69
N VAL A 104 4.30 -5.23 8.92
CA VAL A 104 4.99 -5.57 7.66
C VAL A 104 4.89 -4.43 6.64
N VAL A 105 3.72 -3.80 6.52
CA VAL A 105 3.52 -2.69 5.57
C VAL A 105 4.36 -1.48 5.95
N ARG A 106 4.49 -1.14 7.25
CA ARG A 106 5.34 -0.01 7.66
C ARG A 106 6.81 -0.22 7.29
N GLU A 107 7.32 -1.44 7.46
CA GLU A 107 8.69 -1.79 7.05
C GLU A 107 8.85 -1.69 5.53
N LEU A 108 7.88 -2.22 4.76
CA LEU A 108 7.87 -2.18 3.31
C LEU A 108 7.85 -0.74 2.79
N GLU A 109 6.99 0.12 3.35
CA GLU A 109 6.88 1.54 3.00
C GLU A 109 8.17 2.30 3.31
N ALA A 110 8.78 2.07 4.48
CA ALA A 110 10.04 2.69 4.84
C ALA A 110 11.15 2.31 3.84
N LYS A 111 11.26 1.02 3.49
CA LYS A 111 12.23 0.55 2.49
C LYS A 111 11.93 1.13 1.11
N LYS A 112 10.67 1.12 0.69
CA LYS A 112 10.23 1.70 -0.60
C LYS A 112 10.64 3.18 -0.72
N GLN A 113 10.47 3.96 0.35
CA GLN A 113 10.85 5.37 0.35
C GLN A 113 12.34 5.59 0.15
N VAL A 114 13.18 4.76 0.77
CA VAL A 114 14.64 4.82 0.58
C VAL A 114 15.01 4.55 -0.88
N ILE A 115 14.45 3.47 -1.46
CA ILE A 115 14.71 3.09 -2.85
C ILE A 115 14.21 4.18 -3.80
N LEU A 116 13.02 4.74 -3.58
CA LEU A 116 12.47 5.82 -4.39
C LEU A 116 13.39 7.04 -4.40
N THR A 117 13.92 7.45 -3.25
CA THR A 117 14.85 8.56 -3.16
C THR A 117 16.11 8.31 -4.00
N GLN A 118 16.68 7.11 -3.91
CA GLN A 118 17.85 6.71 -4.71
C GLN A 118 17.56 6.71 -6.21
N LEU A 119 16.36 6.25 -6.61
CA LEU A 119 15.94 6.25 -8.01
C LEU A 119 15.75 7.68 -8.55
N ILE A 120 15.19 8.58 -7.75
CA ILE A 120 15.05 10.00 -8.12
C ILE A 120 16.43 10.63 -8.36
N ASP A 121 17.42 10.36 -7.50
CA ASP A 121 18.79 10.82 -7.70
C ASP A 121 19.44 10.25 -8.98
N GLN A 122 19.17 8.98 -9.29
CA GLN A 122 19.65 8.35 -10.53
C GLN A 122 18.97 8.95 -11.77
N LEU A 123 17.66 9.23 -11.71
CA LEU A 123 16.93 9.91 -12.79
C LEU A 123 17.47 11.31 -13.05
N GLN A 124 17.82 12.05 -11.98
CA GLN A 124 18.41 13.38 -12.11
C GLN A 124 19.75 13.34 -12.88
N LYS A 125 20.59 12.33 -12.67
CA LYS A 125 21.83 12.11 -13.45
C LYS A 125 21.55 11.85 -14.93
N GLN A 126 20.37 11.29 -15.24
CA GLN A 126 19.89 11.08 -16.62
C GLN A 126 19.10 12.27 -17.16
N ARG A 127 19.17 13.45 -16.51
CA ARG A 127 18.47 14.69 -16.87
C ARG A 127 16.94 14.61 -16.77
N ILE A 128 16.40 13.65 -16.03
CA ILE A 128 14.98 13.55 -15.68
C ILE A 128 14.84 14.06 -14.24
N ARG A 129 14.15 15.18 -14.05
CA ARG A 129 14.02 15.83 -12.76
C ARG A 129 12.56 16.02 -12.38
N PHE A 130 12.25 15.72 -11.13
CA PHE A 130 10.99 16.10 -10.49
C PHE A 130 11.22 17.40 -9.73
N LEU A 131 10.58 18.46 -10.17
CA LEU A 131 10.78 19.79 -9.61
C LEU A 131 9.47 20.31 -9.00
N PRO A 132 9.50 20.91 -7.81
CA PRO A 132 8.41 21.70 -7.30
C PRO A 132 8.11 22.87 -8.25
N PHE A 133 6.86 23.31 -8.33
CA PHE A 133 6.46 24.42 -9.20
C PHE A 133 7.31 25.70 -8.98
N ILE A 134 7.69 25.97 -7.73
CA ILE A 134 8.47 27.16 -7.36
C ILE A 134 9.90 27.14 -7.92
N GLU A 135 10.46 25.97 -8.25
CA GLU A 135 11.79 25.81 -8.81
C GLU A 135 11.82 25.89 -10.34
N LEU A 136 10.66 25.95 -10.97
CA LEU A 136 10.54 26.13 -12.41
C LEU A 136 10.96 27.56 -12.80
N SER A 137 11.48 27.72 -14.03
CA SER A 137 11.70 29.05 -14.60
C SER A 137 10.37 29.82 -14.75
N LYS A 138 10.43 31.14 -14.79
CA LYS A 138 9.21 31.97 -14.94
C LYS A 138 8.39 31.58 -16.18
N ASP A 139 9.06 31.30 -17.30
CA ASP A 139 8.40 30.88 -18.54
C ASP A 139 7.71 29.52 -18.38
N GLN A 140 8.35 28.57 -17.69
CA GLN A 140 7.76 27.27 -17.36
C GLN A 140 6.58 27.41 -16.39
N GLN A 141 6.69 28.26 -15.36
CA GLN A 141 5.59 28.55 -14.44
C GLN A 141 4.39 29.13 -15.17
N GLN A 142 4.65 30.06 -16.10
CA GLN A 142 3.59 30.68 -16.90
C GLN A 142 2.91 29.63 -17.80
N ALA A 143 3.68 28.80 -18.50
CA ALA A 143 3.14 27.75 -19.34
C ALA A 143 2.31 26.72 -18.52
N MET A 144 2.78 26.33 -17.33
CA MET A 144 2.03 25.44 -16.44
C MET A 144 0.74 26.10 -15.91
N ARG A 145 0.78 27.40 -15.61
CA ARG A 145 -0.41 28.16 -15.19
C ARG A 145 -1.45 28.23 -16.30
N GLU A 146 -1.02 28.49 -17.53
CA GLU A 146 -1.92 28.54 -18.69
C GLU A 146 -2.55 27.17 -18.93
N HIS A 147 -1.75 26.11 -18.90
CA HIS A 147 -2.24 24.73 -19.00
C HIS A 147 -3.27 24.42 -17.90
N TYR A 148 -2.99 24.78 -16.66
CA TYR A 148 -3.91 24.58 -15.54
C TYR A 148 -5.24 25.30 -15.77
N VAL A 149 -5.20 26.58 -16.13
CA VAL A 149 -6.42 27.39 -16.33
C VAL A 149 -7.26 26.89 -17.49
N GLN A 150 -6.63 26.44 -18.57
CA GLN A 150 -7.33 25.98 -19.76
C GLN A 150 -7.88 24.55 -19.65
N ASN A 151 -7.14 23.65 -19.01
CA ASN A 151 -7.42 22.22 -19.09
C ASN A 151 -7.85 21.60 -17.75
N ILE A 152 -7.40 22.12 -16.62
CA ILE A 152 -7.65 21.52 -15.31
C ILE A 152 -8.70 22.30 -14.52
N PHE A 153 -8.55 23.63 -14.45
CA PHE A 153 -9.44 24.49 -13.67
C PHE A 153 -10.93 24.33 -14.01
N PRO A 154 -11.36 24.18 -15.28
CA PRO A 154 -12.76 23.95 -15.62
C PRO A 154 -13.35 22.65 -15.09
N LEU A 155 -12.50 21.68 -14.74
CA LEU A 155 -12.91 20.39 -14.18
C LEU A 155 -12.97 20.42 -12.63
N VAL A 156 -12.46 21.46 -12.03
CA VAL A 156 -12.40 21.60 -10.57
C VAL A 156 -13.75 22.09 -10.06
N THR A 157 -14.40 21.28 -9.21
CA THR A 157 -15.68 21.63 -8.60
C THR A 157 -15.51 21.66 -7.08
N PRO A 158 -15.33 22.84 -6.48
CA PRO A 158 -15.29 22.99 -5.03
C PRO A 158 -16.65 22.64 -4.41
N GLN A 159 -16.66 21.89 -3.32
CA GLN A 159 -17.84 21.50 -2.57
C GLN A 159 -17.73 22.06 -1.15
N ALA A 160 -18.59 22.99 -0.79
CA ALA A 160 -18.67 23.49 0.57
C ALA A 160 -19.20 22.41 1.51
N ILE A 161 -18.67 22.37 2.73
CA ILE A 161 -19.08 21.47 3.80
C ILE A 161 -19.69 22.34 4.89
N ASP A 162 -20.99 22.23 5.09
CA ASP A 162 -21.77 22.97 6.07
C ASP A 162 -22.83 22.04 6.71
N PRO A 163 -23.61 22.49 7.71
CA PRO A 163 -24.66 21.67 8.32
C PRO A 163 -25.72 21.14 7.35
N ALA A 164 -25.98 21.82 6.23
CA ALA A 164 -26.92 21.36 5.20
C ALA A 164 -26.24 20.41 4.19
N HIS A 165 -24.91 20.52 4.04
CA HIS A 165 -24.12 19.70 3.15
C HIS A 165 -23.00 19.01 3.98
N PRO A 166 -23.33 17.86 4.61
CA PRO A 166 -22.36 17.15 5.47
C PRO A 166 -21.17 16.64 4.67
N PHE A 167 -20.11 16.24 5.39
CA PHE A 167 -18.87 15.77 4.78
C PHE A 167 -19.17 14.66 3.75
N PRO A 168 -18.80 14.87 2.48
CA PRO A 168 -19.17 13.96 1.41
C PRO A 168 -18.36 12.66 1.46
N PHE A 169 -18.92 11.59 0.89
CA PHE A 169 -18.20 10.35 0.67
C PHE A 169 -16.96 10.59 -0.22
N ILE A 170 -15.80 10.12 0.24
CA ILE A 170 -14.56 10.19 -0.52
C ILE A 170 -14.43 8.95 -1.38
N SER A 171 -14.37 9.13 -2.70
CA SER A 171 -14.15 8.03 -3.63
C SER A 171 -12.78 7.38 -3.40
N ASN A 172 -12.74 6.05 -3.52
CA ASN A 172 -11.50 5.32 -3.36
C ASN A 172 -10.47 5.74 -4.43
N LEU A 173 -9.18 5.77 -4.05
CA LEU A 173 -8.05 6.19 -4.90
C LEU A 173 -8.16 7.62 -5.46
N SER A 174 -9.06 8.45 -4.94
CA SER A 174 -9.16 9.84 -5.37
C SER A 174 -8.30 10.76 -4.49
N LEU A 175 -7.59 11.67 -5.12
CA LEU A 175 -6.88 12.73 -4.43
C LEU A 175 -7.84 13.89 -4.18
N ASN A 176 -7.94 14.31 -2.92
CA ASN A 176 -8.83 15.40 -2.52
C ASN A 176 -8.03 16.42 -1.70
N LEU A 177 -8.29 17.70 -1.94
CA LEU A 177 -7.82 18.79 -1.11
C LEU A 177 -8.96 19.24 -0.20
N LEU A 178 -8.63 19.49 1.05
CA LEU A 178 -9.53 20.15 2.00
C LEU A 178 -8.95 21.52 2.31
N ALA A 179 -9.70 22.57 2.00
CA ALA A 179 -9.29 23.96 2.18
C ALA A 179 -10.25 24.68 3.13
N GLY A 180 -9.71 25.46 4.06
CA GLY A 180 -10.48 26.45 4.79
C GLY A 180 -10.58 27.73 3.95
N VAL A 181 -11.78 28.18 3.67
CA VAL A 181 -12.06 29.42 2.94
C VAL A 181 -12.74 30.40 3.90
N CYS A 182 -12.13 31.58 4.10
CA CYS A 182 -12.73 32.65 4.87
C CYS A 182 -13.55 33.55 3.95
N CYS A 183 -14.78 33.83 4.34
CA CYS A 183 -15.57 34.87 3.70
C CYS A 183 -15.05 36.25 4.15
N ALA A 184 -14.67 37.10 3.21
CA ALA A 184 -14.13 38.43 3.51
C ALA A 184 -15.14 39.37 4.20
N GLU A 185 -16.45 39.07 4.10
CA GLU A 185 -17.51 39.91 4.63
C GLU A 185 -17.95 39.51 6.05
N THR A 186 -17.88 38.20 6.39
CA THR A 186 -18.43 37.69 7.66
C THR A 186 -17.35 37.10 8.59
N ASP A 187 -16.12 37.01 8.14
CA ASP A 187 -14.99 36.31 8.82
C ASP A 187 -15.29 34.82 9.16
N ASP A 188 -16.34 34.27 8.59
CA ASP A 188 -16.72 32.88 8.79
C ASP A 188 -15.82 31.94 7.95
N MET A 189 -15.31 30.89 8.59
CA MET A 189 -14.52 29.90 7.93
C MET A 189 -15.39 28.72 7.47
N THR A 190 -15.42 28.48 6.17
CA THR A 190 -16.10 27.32 5.58
C THR A 190 -15.07 26.33 5.07
N LEU A 191 -15.27 25.04 5.37
CA LEU A 191 -14.47 23.98 4.77
C LEU A 191 -14.95 23.68 3.35
N VAL A 192 -14.01 23.56 2.44
CA VAL A 192 -14.29 23.26 1.03
C VAL A 192 -13.46 22.05 0.62
N ARG A 193 -14.13 21.03 0.10
CA ARG A 193 -13.51 19.89 -0.54
C ARG A 193 -13.32 20.16 -2.02
N ILE A 194 -12.14 19.85 -2.54
CA ILE A 194 -11.81 19.94 -3.96
C ILE A 194 -11.30 18.57 -4.42
N ILE A 195 -11.97 17.96 -5.38
CA ILE A 195 -11.48 16.74 -6.02
C ILE A 195 -10.41 17.17 -7.03
N VAL A 196 -9.20 16.60 -6.90
CA VAL A 196 -8.15 16.82 -7.87
C VAL A 196 -8.42 15.93 -9.08
N PRO A 197 -8.66 16.51 -10.29
CA PRO A 197 -8.83 15.71 -11.48
C PRO A 197 -7.50 15.00 -11.78
N VAL A 198 -7.48 13.67 -11.73
CA VAL A 198 -6.36 12.88 -12.25
C VAL A 198 -6.62 12.71 -13.75
N GLY A 199 -5.73 13.25 -14.56
CA GLY A 199 -5.85 13.23 -16.03
C GLY A 199 -5.97 11.83 -16.58
N SER A 200 -6.81 11.66 -17.57
CA SER A 200 -6.83 10.54 -18.50
C SER A 200 -5.62 10.61 -19.44
#